data_461ec009d0dfce1ae0516429df8ce3a3
#
_entry.id   461ec009d0dfce1ae0516429df8ce3a3
#
_cell.length_a   1.000
_cell.length_b   1.000
_cell.length_c   1.000
_cell.angle_alpha   90.00
_cell.angle_beta   90.00
_cell.angle_gamma   90.00
#
_symmetry.space_group_name_H-M   'P 1'
#
loop_
_entity.id
_entity.type
_entity.pdbx_description
1 polymer ?
#
loop_
_entity_poly.entity_id
_entity_poly.type
_entity_poly.pdbx_seq_one_letter_code
_entity_poly.pdbx_strand_id
1 'polypeptide(L)'
;MPLPYPHVFVPDVTHITPALLKELGVAGLLLDIDGTLMETRDAMPAQPVLDWLEEMKSAGVALYILSNNRHRDRVQAFAQAVDLPWQNLAGKPGKRGFCLAAERLGLPPEKLALVGDQTFTDMWGARRWGCKGILVESTDIHLWYFWLRRLLELPFRKERP
;
A
#
# COMPACT_ATOMS: atom_id res chain seq x y z
N MET A 1 -22.23 -2.06 -0.68
CA MET A 1 -20.82 -2.27 -0.25
C MET A 1 -19.94 -2.10 -1.48
N PRO A 2 -18.87 -1.30 -1.45
CA PRO A 2 -18.01 -1.11 -2.61
C PRO A 2 -17.28 -2.40 -2.97
N LEU A 3 -17.10 -2.64 -4.25
CA LEU A 3 -16.32 -3.77 -4.76
C LEU A 3 -14.81 -3.46 -4.71
N PRO A 4 -13.93 -4.46 -4.62
CA PRO A 4 -12.51 -4.29 -4.37
C PRO A 4 -11.69 -3.91 -5.63
N TYR A 5 -12.22 -3.03 -6.48
CA TYR A 5 -11.50 -2.56 -7.65
C TYR A 5 -10.46 -1.49 -7.29
N PRO A 6 -9.25 -1.53 -7.85
CA PRO A 6 -8.30 -0.44 -7.72
C PRO A 6 -8.79 0.81 -8.47
N HIS A 7 -8.31 1.98 -8.05
CA HIS A 7 -8.45 3.21 -8.83
C HIS A 7 -7.39 3.30 -9.93
N VAL A 8 -6.19 2.77 -9.61
CA VAL A 8 -5.07 2.69 -10.53
C VAL A 8 -4.35 1.35 -10.34
N PHE A 9 -3.85 0.79 -11.41
CA PHE A 9 -2.99 -0.38 -11.42
C PHE A 9 -1.65 -0.03 -12.07
N VAL A 10 -0.55 -0.32 -11.36
CA VAL A 10 0.82 -0.11 -11.86
C VAL A 10 1.67 -1.37 -11.66
N PRO A 11 2.72 -1.57 -12.47
CA PRO A 11 3.57 -2.77 -12.35
C PRO A 11 4.23 -2.90 -10.98
N ASP A 12 4.76 -1.79 -10.46
CA ASP A 12 5.40 -1.69 -9.14
C ASP A 12 5.32 -0.25 -8.61
N VAL A 13 5.76 -0.05 -7.38
CA VAL A 13 5.66 1.25 -6.70
C VAL A 13 6.45 2.37 -7.39
N THR A 14 7.51 2.07 -8.11
CA THR A 14 8.35 3.09 -8.79
C THR A 14 7.63 3.79 -9.94
N HIS A 15 6.50 3.22 -10.40
CA HIS A 15 5.61 3.84 -11.39
C HIS A 15 4.61 4.83 -10.76
N ILE A 16 4.55 4.92 -9.44
CA ILE A 16 3.73 5.92 -8.75
C ILE A 16 4.53 7.21 -8.68
N THR A 17 4.15 8.20 -9.48
CA THR A 17 4.83 9.48 -9.57
C THR A 17 4.09 10.58 -8.79
N PRO A 18 4.76 11.66 -8.36
CA PRO A 18 4.10 12.83 -7.78
C PRO A 18 3.01 13.42 -8.71
N ALA A 19 3.21 13.36 -10.03
CA ALA A 19 2.22 13.81 -11.02
C ALA A 19 0.94 12.95 -10.98
N LEU A 20 1.09 11.62 -10.92
CA LEU A 20 -0.05 10.70 -10.76
C LEU A 20 -0.83 10.98 -9.46
N LEU A 21 -0.12 11.19 -8.34
CA LEU A 21 -0.77 11.49 -7.06
C LEU A 21 -1.53 12.80 -7.09
N LYS A 22 -0.98 13.81 -7.76
CA LYS A 22 -1.65 15.10 -7.97
C LYS A 22 -2.93 14.94 -8.80
N GLU A 23 -2.87 14.15 -9.87
CA GLU A 23 -4.04 13.83 -10.72
C GLU A 23 -5.14 13.11 -9.92
N LEU A 24 -4.76 12.18 -9.06
CA LEU A 24 -5.68 11.47 -8.15
C LEU A 24 -6.17 12.33 -6.99
N GLY A 25 -5.62 13.52 -6.78
CA GLY A 25 -5.92 14.38 -5.65
C GLY A 25 -5.40 13.85 -4.31
N VAL A 26 -4.35 13.03 -4.32
CA VAL A 26 -3.76 12.35 -3.16
C VAL A 26 -2.58 13.15 -2.63
N ALA A 27 -2.50 13.30 -1.31
CA ALA A 27 -1.43 13.99 -0.59
C ALA A 27 -0.59 13.05 0.30
N GLY A 28 -1.09 11.84 0.55
CA GLY A 28 -0.39 10.86 1.37
C GLY A 28 -0.63 9.42 0.93
N LEU A 29 0.37 8.57 1.18
CA LEU A 29 0.36 7.16 0.85
C LEU A 29 0.40 6.29 2.10
N LEU A 30 -0.51 5.34 2.17
CA LEU A 30 -0.48 4.22 3.09
C LEU A 30 0.16 3.05 2.35
N LEU A 31 1.28 2.55 2.85
CA LEU A 31 2.12 1.59 2.15
C LEU A 31 2.05 0.22 2.82
N ASP A 32 1.60 -0.80 2.10
CA ASP A 32 1.81 -2.17 2.50
C ASP A 32 3.28 -2.57 2.27
N ILE A 33 3.79 -3.56 3.01
CA ILE A 33 5.19 -3.99 2.90
C ILE A 33 5.30 -5.25 2.05
N ASP A 34 4.77 -6.35 2.60
CA ASP A 34 4.99 -7.70 2.07
C ASP A 34 4.27 -7.90 0.75
N GLY A 35 5.01 -8.23 -0.28
CA GLY A 35 4.49 -8.35 -1.64
C GLY A 35 4.32 -7.02 -2.39
N THR A 36 4.53 -5.88 -1.73
CA THR A 36 4.33 -4.54 -2.28
C THR A 36 5.64 -3.77 -2.42
N LEU A 37 6.31 -3.48 -1.30
CA LEU A 37 7.61 -2.79 -1.29
C LEU A 37 8.77 -3.76 -1.38
N MET A 38 8.57 -4.99 -0.93
CA MET A 38 9.57 -6.06 -0.97
C MET A 38 8.92 -7.42 -0.86
N GLU A 39 9.66 -8.49 -1.16
CA GLU A 39 9.21 -9.86 -0.89
C GLU A 39 9.12 -10.12 0.61
N THR A 40 8.17 -10.98 1.02
CA THR A 40 7.98 -11.35 2.44
C THR A 40 9.24 -11.94 3.09
N ARG A 41 10.09 -12.59 2.30
CA ARG A 41 11.35 -13.18 2.77
C ARG A 41 12.50 -12.19 2.91
N ASP A 42 12.40 -11.02 2.30
CA ASP A 42 13.47 -10.02 2.30
C ASP A 42 13.48 -9.21 3.61
N ALA A 43 14.66 -8.74 4.01
CA ALA A 43 14.82 -7.85 5.15
C ALA A 43 14.66 -6.37 4.75
N MET A 44 15.05 -6.03 3.52
CA MET A 44 15.03 -4.67 2.98
C MET A 44 14.58 -4.68 1.52
N PRO A 45 13.94 -3.61 1.03
CA PRO A 45 13.58 -3.49 -0.37
C PRO A 45 14.81 -3.27 -1.26
N ALA A 46 14.62 -3.51 -2.55
CA ALA A 46 15.61 -3.20 -3.56
C ALA A 46 15.87 -1.68 -3.66
N GLN A 47 17.07 -1.30 -4.11
CA GLN A 47 17.49 0.11 -4.19
C GLN A 47 16.49 1.00 -4.95
N PRO A 48 15.89 0.60 -6.09
CA PRO A 48 14.91 1.44 -6.77
C PRO A 48 13.69 1.80 -5.91
N VAL A 49 13.26 0.92 -5.00
CA VAL A 49 12.15 1.21 -4.06
C VAL A 49 12.60 2.20 -2.99
N LEU A 50 13.83 2.07 -2.48
CA LEU A 50 14.39 3.03 -1.54
C LEU A 50 14.51 4.43 -2.16
N ASP A 51 15.00 4.51 -3.39
CA ASP A 51 15.12 5.77 -4.13
C ASP A 51 13.74 6.40 -4.37
N TRP A 52 12.74 5.59 -4.70
CA TRP A 52 11.37 6.03 -4.85
C TRP A 52 10.78 6.57 -3.54
N LEU A 53 11.03 5.93 -2.39
CA LEU A 53 10.58 6.45 -1.09
C LEU A 53 11.17 7.83 -0.81
N GLU A 54 12.44 8.04 -1.12
CA GLU A 54 13.09 9.35 -0.97
C GLU A 54 12.54 10.39 -1.96
N GLU A 55 12.23 10.00 -3.19
CA GLU A 55 11.56 10.86 -4.17
C GLU A 55 10.19 11.33 -3.64
N MET A 56 9.37 10.41 -3.11
CA MET A 56 8.06 10.75 -2.56
C MET A 56 8.18 11.70 -1.36
N LYS A 57 9.11 11.44 -0.43
CA LYS A 57 9.39 12.35 0.69
C LYS A 57 9.80 13.74 0.19
N SER A 58 10.72 13.81 -0.77
CA SER A 58 11.21 15.06 -1.35
C SER A 58 10.12 15.85 -2.07
N ALA A 59 9.14 15.16 -2.64
CA ALA A 59 7.96 15.74 -3.26
C ALA A 59 6.90 16.22 -2.25
N GLY A 60 7.13 16.02 -0.94
CA GLY A 60 6.21 16.43 0.13
C GLY A 60 5.02 15.48 0.31
N VAL A 61 5.08 14.26 -0.21
CA VAL A 61 4.05 13.23 -0.02
C VAL A 61 4.18 12.66 1.38
N ALA A 62 3.10 12.66 2.15
CA ALA A 62 3.07 12.04 3.47
C ALA A 62 3.06 10.51 3.32
N LEU A 63 3.94 9.81 4.01
CA LEU A 63 4.09 8.35 3.92
C LEU A 63 3.82 7.69 5.27
N TYR A 64 3.12 6.56 5.25
CA TYR A 64 2.80 5.76 6.43
C TYR A 64 2.81 4.27 6.08
N ILE A 65 3.51 3.47 6.88
CA ILE A 65 3.50 2.01 6.73
C ILE A 65 2.25 1.41 7.38
N LEU A 66 1.45 0.70 6.60
CA LEU A 66 0.20 0.08 7.04
C LEU A 66 0.18 -1.41 6.70
N SER A 67 0.72 -2.24 7.59
CA SER A 67 0.93 -3.67 7.37
C SER A 67 -0.02 -4.55 8.19
N ASN A 68 -0.51 -5.65 7.59
CA ASN A 68 -1.22 -6.72 8.31
C ASN A 68 -0.27 -7.72 8.97
N ASN A 69 1.04 -7.58 8.79
CA ASN A 69 2.02 -8.50 9.33
C ASN A 69 1.96 -8.56 10.86
N ARG A 70 2.01 -9.77 11.41
CA ARG A 70 1.97 -10.03 12.86
C ARG A 70 3.34 -9.83 13.53
N HIS A 71 4.42 -9.93 12.76
CA HIS A 71 5.78 -9.79 13.26
C HIS A 71 6.14 -8.31 13.41
N ARG A 72 5.84 -7.77 14.59
CA ARG A 72 6.07 -6.35 14.92
C ARG A 72 7.50 -5.92 14.65
N ASP A 73 8.48 -6.72 15.10
CA ASP A 73 9.90 -6.38 14.98
C ASP A 73 10.34 -6.21 13.53
N ARG A 74 9.79 -7.04 12.62
CA ARG A 74 10.03 -6.93 11.19
C ARG A 74 9.50 -5.60 10.63
N VAL A 75 8.25 -5.25 10.93
CA VAL A 75 7.64 -4.00 10.46
C VAL A 75 8.37 -2.79 11.05
N GLN A 76 8.71 -2.86 12.33
CA GLN A 76 9.45 -1.79 13.02
C GLN A 76 10.85 -1.61 12.43
N ALA A 77 11.61 -2.69 12.24
CA ALA A 77 12.96 -2.62 11.67
C ALA A 77 12.95 -1.99 10.27
N PHE A 78 11.99 -2.41 9.41
CA PHE A 78 11.81 -1.81 8.10
C PHE A 78 11.48 -0.31 8.20
N ALA A 79 10.48 0.05 9.00
CA ALA A 79 10.02 1.43 9.12
C ALA A 79 11.11 2.36 9.68
N GLN A 80 11.90 1.88 10.64
CA GLN A 80 13.05 2.62 11.17
C GLN A 80 14.14 2.82 10.11
N ALA A 81 14.42 1.79 9.30
CA ALA A 81 15.43 1.88 8.25
C ALA A 81 15.08 2.90 7.17
N VAL A 82 13.78 3.08 6.88
CA VAL A 82 13.30 4.06 5.89
C VAL A 82 12.76 5.36 6.52
N ASP A 83 12.87 5.49 7.84
CA ASP A 83 12.41 6.65 8.63
C ASP A 83 10.96 7.04 8.33
N LEU A 84 10.05 6.08 8.53
CA LEU A 84 8.61 6.28 8.32
C LEU A 84 7.78 5.89 9.56
N PRO A 85 6.68 6.59 9.83
CA PRO A 85 5.69 6.14 10.81
C PRO A 85 5.01 4.85 10.33
N TRP A 86 4.60 4.01 11.27
CA TRP A 86 4.15 2.67 10.95
C TRP A 86 3.10 2.10 11.90
N GLN A 87 2.40 1.08 11.39
CA GLN A 87 1.52 0.22 12.17
C GLN A 87 1.57 -1.22 11.61
N ASN A 88 1.79 -2.18 12.50
CA ASN A 88 1.53 -3.60 12.22
C ASN A 88 0.11 -3.98 12.68
N LEU A 89 -0.33 -5.20 12.35
CA LEU A 89 -1.69 -5.67 12.68
C LEU A 89 -2.76 -4.63 12.30
N ALA A 90 -2.61 -4.02 11.16
CA ALA A 90 -3.50 -2.94 10.68
C ALA A 90 -4.95 -3.40 10.54
N GLY A 91 -5.17 -4.72 10.38
CA GLY A 91 -6.50 -5.32 10.28
C GLY A 91 -7.24 -4.99 8.99
N LYS A 92 -6.51 -4.72 7.90
CA LYS A 92 -7.11 -4.51 6.58
C LYS A 92 -7.93 -5.74 6.16
N PRO A 93 -9.12 -5.58 5.61
CA PRO A 93 -9.82 -4.37 5.16
C PRO A 93 -10.64 -3.65 6.25
N GLY A 94 -10.36 -3.87 7.53
CA GLY A 94 -11.03 -3.22 8.66
C GLY A 94 -10.63 -1.76 8.84
N LYS A 95 -11.43 -1.00 9.59
CA LYS A 95 -11.32 0.46 9.73
C LYS A 95 -10.10 0.93 10.53
N ARG A 96 -9.72 0.18 11.56
CA ARG A 96 -8.82 0.64 12.62
C ARG A 96 -7.50 1.22 12.08
N GLY A 97 -6.84 0.47 11.21
CA GLY A 97 -5.56 0.90 10.64
C GLY A 97 -5.67 2.17 9.83
N PHE A 98 -6.70 2.28 9.00
CA PHE A 98 -6.93 3.47 8.17
C PHE A 98 -7.21 4.72 9.01
N CYS A 99 -8.02 4.61 10.05
CA CYS A 99 -8.32 5.75 10.93
C CYS A 99 -7.09 6.23 11.68
N LEU A 100 -6.29 5.33 12.25
CA LEU A 100 -5.06 5.68 12.94
C LEU A 100 -4.04 6.34 12.00
N ALA A 101 -3.89 5.81 10.79
CA ALA A 101 -2.99 6.39 9.79
C ALA A 101 -3.44 7.78 9.36
N ALA A 102 -4.72 7.99 9.09
CA ALA A 102 -5.30 9.28 8.72
C ALA A 102 -5.09 10.32 9.84
N GLU A 103 -5.36 9.94 11.09
CA GLU A 103 -5.11 10.78 12.27
C GLU A 103 -3.63 11.16 12.41
N ARG A 104 -2.73 10.18 12.28
CA ARG A 104 -1.28 10.39 12.39
C ARG A 104 -0.72 11.29 11.30
N LEU A 105 -1.25 11.18 10.09
CA LEU A 105 -0.84 12.00 8.96
C LEU A 105 -1.56 13.37 8.92
N GLY A 106 -2.63 13.55 9.70
CA GLY A 106 -3.46 14.77 9.67
C GLY A 106 -4.15 14.98 8.32
N LEU A 107 -4.43 13.90 7.59
CA LEU A 107 -5.05 13.93 6.27
C LEU A 107 -6.37 13.19 6.26
N PRO A 108 -7.43 13.74 5.62
CA PRO A 108 -8.68 13.05 5.49
C PRO A 108 -8.56 11.88 4.48
N PRO A 109 -9.41 10.83 4.59
CA PRO A 109 -9.30 9.63 3.77
C PRO A 109 -9.25 9.88 2.26
N GLU A 110 -10.01 10.83 1.75
CA GLU A 110 -10.05 11.18 0.33
C GLU A 110 -8.74 11.79 -0.21
N LYS A 111 -7.84 12.20 0.69
CA LYS A 111 -6.48 12.66 0.36
C LYS A 111 -5.42 11.58 0.52
N LEU A 112 -5.84 10.36 0.86
CA LEU A 112 -4.96 9.21 1.05
C LEU A 112 -5.15 8.18 -0.06
N ALA A 113 -4.07 7.49 -0.42
CA ALA A 113 -4.13 6.29 -1.21
C ALA A 113 -3.45 5.13 -0.48
N LEU A 114 -4.08 3.95 -0.51
CA LEU A 114 -3.42 2.72 -0.09
C LEU A 114 -2.74 2.08 -1.30
N VAL A 115 -1.47 1.82 -1.17
CA VAL A 115 -0.65 1.06 -2.12
C VAL A 115 -0.47 -0.36 -1.59
N GLY A 116 -0.87 -1.35 -2.37
CA GLY A 116 -0.81 -2.75 -1.97
C GLY A 116 -0.93 -3.71 -3.14
N ASP A 117 -0.60 -4.97 -2.91
CA ASP A 117 -0.65 -6.05 -3.91
C ASP A 117 -1.92 -6.90 -3.84
N GLN A 118 -2.72 -6.74 -2.78
CA GLN A 118 -3.87 -7.59 -2.48
C GLN A 118 -5.20 -6.88 -2.70
N THR A 119 -6.00 -7.45 -3.60
CA THR A 119 -7.31 -6.89 -3.94
C THR A 119 -8.28 -6.91 -2.76
N PHE A 120 -8.36 -8.04 -2.02
CA PHE A 120 -9.37 -8.22 -0.96
C PHE A 120 -9.03 -7.59 0.38
N THR A 121 -7.77 -7.28 0.65
CA THR A 121 -7.37 -6.58 1.87
C THR A 121 -7.11 -5.10 1.60
N ASP A 122 -6.32 -4.80 0.59
CA ASP A 122 -5.86 -3.45 0.32
C ASP A 122 -6.88 -2.63 -0.47
N MET A 123 -7.27 -3.10 -1.66
CA MET A 123 -8.19 -2.33 -2.51
C MET A 123 -9.58 -2.24 -1.92
N TRP A 124 -10.06 -3.34 -1.34
CA TRP A 124 -11.35 -3.34 -0.65
C TRP A 124 -11.33 -2.44 0.59
N GLY A 125 -10.25 -2.50 1.38
CA GLY A 125 -10.07 -1.62 2.52
C GLY A 125 -10.05 -0.15 2.11
N ALA A 126 -9.26 0.22 1.11
CA ALA A 126 -9.19 1.57 0.58
C ALA A 126 -10.59 2.09 0.18
N ARG A 127 -11.31 1.33 -0.65
CA ARG A 127 -12.66 1.68 -1.09
C ARG A 127 -13.67 1.83 0.06
N ARG A 128 -13.61 0.95 1.06
CA ARG A 128 -14.52 1.00 2.22
C ARG A 128 -14.31 2.24 3.07
N TRP A 129 -13.12 2.76 3.11
CA TRP A 129 -12.75 3.86 4.01
C TRP A 129 -12.50 5.18 3.29
N GLY A 130 -12.89 5.26 2.02
CA GLY A 130 -12.87 6.51 1.26
C GLY A 130 -11.48 6.90 0.74
N CYS A 131 -10.49 5.99 0.85
CA CYS A 131 -9.17 6.19 0.28
C CYS A 131 -9.13 5.76 -1.19
N LYS A 132 -8.18 6.29 -1.95
CA LYS A 132 -7.85 5.71 -3.25
C LYS A 132 -7.13 4.37 -3.06
N GLY A 133 -7.28 3.45 -4.02
CA GLY A 133 -6.53 2.18 -4.04
C GLY A 133 -5.61 2.16 -5.24
N ILE A 134 -4.32 1.99 -5.02
CA ILE A 134 -3.31 1.78 -6.06
C ILE A 134 -2.82 0.34 -5.94
N LEU A 135 -3.17 -0.49 -6.90
CA LEU A 135 -2.78 -1.88 -6.95
C LEU A 135 -1.43 -2.01 -7.66
N VAL A 136 -0.52 -2.78 -7.08
CA VAL A 136 0.74 -3.17 -7.72
C VAL A 136 0.77 -4.67 -7.98
N GLU A 137 1.68 -5.12 -8.87
CA GLU A 137 1.96 -6.55 -8.98
C GLU A 137 2.69 -7.02 -7.73
N SER A 138 2.32 -8.21 -7.25
CA SER A 138 2.97 -8.78 -6.07
C SER A 138 4.40 -9.20 -6.39
N THR A 139 5.32 -8.89 -5.49
CA THR A 139 6.69 -9.40 -5.52
C THR A 139 6.79 -10.84 -4.99
N ASP A 140 5.78 -11.32 -4.26
CA ASP A 140 5.73 -12.64 -3.61
C ASP A 140 5.26 -13.78 -4.54
N ILE A 141 5.68 -13.79 -5.79
CA ILE A 141 5.27 -14.79 -6.79
C ILE A 141 5.72 -16.23 -6.46
N HIS A 142 6.65 -16.39 -5.52
CA HIS A 142 7.18 -17.69 -5.10
C HIS A 142 6.30 -18.43 -4.09
N LEU A 143 5.32 -17.74 -3.49
CA LEU A 143 4.44 -18.35 -2.51
C LEU A 143 3.43 -19.28 -3.21
N TRP A 144 3.33 -20.53 -2.74
CA TRP A 144 2.49 -21.55 -3.37
C TRP A 144 1.01 -21.13 -3.51
N TYR A 145 0.49 -20.35 -2.56
CA TYR A 145 -0.88 -19.85 -2.59
C TYR A 145 -1.06 -18.61 -3.50
N PHE A 146 0.03 -18.02 -4.01
CA PHE A 146 -0.01 -16.82 -4.85
C PHE A 146 -0.93 -17.02 -6.06
N TRP A 147 -0.75 -18.11 -6.79
CA TRP A 147 -1.50 -18.38 -8.01
C TRP A 147 -2.99 -18.62 -7.75
N LEU A 148 -3.34 -19.29 -6.62
CA LEU A 148 -4.74 -19.48 -6.23
C LEU A 148 -5.39 -18.14 -5.87
N ARG A 149 -4.73 -17.33 -5.07
CA ARG A 149 -5.17 -15.98 -4.74
C ARG A 149 -5.33 -15.14 -6.00
N ARG A 150 -4.34 -15.15 -6.88
CA ARG A 150 -4.33 -14.42 -8.15
C ARG A 150 -5.54 -14.78 -9.02
N LEU A 151 -5.88 -16.04 -9.11
CA LEU A 151 -7.05 -16.50 -9.87
C LEU A 151 -8.35 -15.91 -9.32
N LEU A 152 -8.51 -15.89 -7.99
CA LEU A 152 -9.69 -15.31 -7.34
C LEU A 152 -9.76 -13.78 -7.50
N GLU A 153 -8.63 -13.11 -7.58
CA GLU A 153 -8.52 -11.65 -7.73
C GLU A 153 -8.71 -11.17 -9.18
N LEU A 154 -8.48 -12.02 -10.18
CA LEU A 154 -8.52 -11.65 -11.61
C LEU A 154 -9.73 -10.79 -12.00
N PRO A 155 -10.98 -11.10 -11.58
CA PRO A 155 -12.13 -10.28 -11.95
C PRO A 155 -12.09 -8.84 -11.41
N PHE A 156 -11.32 -8.61 -10.35
CA PHE A 156 -11.26 -7.36 -9.61
C PHE A 156 -9.97 -6.54 -9.87
N ARG A 157 -9.05 -7.06 -10.67
CA ARG A 157 -7.77 -6.37 -10.97
C ARG A 157 -7.89 -5.30 -12.08
N LYS A 158 -9.10 -5.00 -12.51
CA LYS A 158 -9.37 -3.93 -13.48
C LYS A 158 -9.60 -2.62 -12.76
N GLU A 159 -9.01 -1.56 -13.28
CA GLU A 159 -9.23 -0.21 -12.79
C GLU A 159 -10.71 0.18 -12.91
N ARG A 160 -11.22 0.82 -11.86
CA ARG A 160 -12.51 1.48 -11.88
C ARG A 160 -12.45 2.75 -11.05
N PRO A 161 -12.87 3.87 -11.61
CA PRO A 161 -12.87 5.16 -10.94
C PRO A 161 -13.78 5.19 -9.70
#